data_956fa094bcd9e5845dd9dc61bffd0bd5
#
_entry.id   956fa094bcd9e5845dd9dc61bffd0bd5
#
_cell.length_a   1.000
_cell.length_b   1.000
_cell.length_c   1.000
_cell.angle_alpha   90.00
_cell.angle_beta   90.00
_cell.angle_gamma   90.00
#
_symmetry.space_group_name_H-M   'P 1'
#
loop_
_entity.id
_entity.type
_entity.pdbx_description
1 polymer ?
#
loop_
_entity_poly.entity_id
_entity_poly.type
_entity_poly.pdbx_seq_one_letter_code
_entity_poly.pdbx_strand_id
1 'polypeptide(L)'
;IIVTDKAGNTAEMTVTVNDGHTFSEWVSNGDGTHTRKCTVVGCTGSETKDCSGGKATCKDKAVCEVCGKAYGEPDPNNHNDLKHISAKAATEDAEGNTEYWYCSGCNQYYSDKDGTKEIKKADTVTAKLPKSPPTGDISNLMLWIALLLASGGAVIGTAVVSKKKKHSAE
;
A
#
# COMPACT_ATOMS: atom_id res chain seq x y z
N ILE A 1 -28.81 52.15 -32.81
CA ILE A 1 -30.13 52.81 -32.80
C ILE A 1 -30.04 53.99 -33.78
N ILE A 2 -30.95 54.02 -34.75
CA ILE A 2 -31.09 55.14 -35.70
C ILE A 2 -32.34 55.90 -35.28
N VAL A 3 -32.16 57.17 -34.99
CA VAL A 3 -33.25 58.11 -34.68
C VAL A 3 -33.43 59.04 -35.87
N THR A 4 -34.65 59.11 -36.40
CA THR A 4 -35.01 59.96 -37.54
C THR A 4 -35.97 61.03 -37.06
N ASP A 5 -35.70 62.28 -37.36
CA ASP A 5 -36.61 63.38 -37.07
C ASP A 5 -37.71 63.54 -38.12
N LYS A 6 -38.71 64.38 -37.89
CA LYS A 6 -39.81 64.64 -38.80
C LYS A 6 -39.38 65.23 -40.15
N ALA A 7 -38.18 65.77 -40.21
CA ALA A 7 -37.61 66.40 -41.41
C ALA A 7 -36.78 65.36 -42.25
N GLY A 8 -36.67 64.15 -41.76
CA GLY A 8 -35.92 63.05 -42.42
C GLY A 8 -34.43 63.02 -42.06
N ASN A 9 -33.96 63.84 -41.11
CA ASN A 9 -32.57 63.76 -40.66
C ASN A 9 -32.38 62.54 -39.73
N THR A 10 -31.31 61.80 -39.95
CA THR A 10 -31.00 60.62 -39.18
C THR A 10 -29.77 60.88 -38.31
N ALA A 11 -29.87 60.49 -37.04
CA ALA A 11 -28.72 60.36 -36.11
C ALA A 11 -28.54 58.87 -35.76
N GLU A 12 -27.35 58.35 -35.96
CA GLU A 12 -27.00 57.00 -35.56
C GLU A 12 -26.24 57.04 -34.24
N MET A 13 -26.74 56.27 -33.26
CA MET A 13 -26.06 56.04 -32.01
C MET A 13 -25.76 54.55 -31.86
N THR A 14 -24.50 54.20 -31.88
CA THR A 14 -24.07 52.84 -31.58
C THR A 14 -24.10 52.64 -30.07
N VAL A 15 -25.07 51.87 -29.60
CA VAL A 15 -25.08 51.41 -28.18
C VAL A 15 -24.39 50.07 -28.16
N THR A 16 -23.21 50.01 -27.64
CA THR A 16 -22.55 48.73 -27.33
C THR A 16 -23.22 48.20 -26.05
N VAL A 17 -24.12 47.24 -26.25
CA VAL A 17 -24.64 46.46 -25.12
C VAL A 17 -23.53 45.48 -24.73
N ASN A 18 -22.72 45.86 -23.77
CA ASN A 18 -21.95 44.90 -23.03
C ASN A 18 -22.99 44.06 -22.27
N ASP A 19 -22.96 42.75 -22.38
CA ASP A 19 -23.77 41.85 -21.55
C ASP A 19 -23.38 41.91 -20.05
N GLY A 20 -22.48 42.82 -19.73
CA GLY A 20 -22.24 43.56 -18.48
C GLY A 20 -22.28 42.76 -17.19
N HIS A 21 -22.16 41.42 -17.28
CA HIS A 21 -22.11 40.61 -16.09
C HIS A 21 -20.74 40.71 -15.43
N THR A 22 -20.70 41.19 -14.19
CA THR A 22 -19.56 41.03 -13.30
C THR A 22 -19.92 39.93 -12.33
N PHE A 23 -19.19 38.82 -12.39
CA PHE A 23 -19.48 37.65 -11.55
C PHE A 23 -18.68 37.66 -10.25
N SER A 24 -19.28 37.07 -9.21
CA SER A 24 -18.62 36.74 -7.95
C SER A 24 -17.58 35.64 -8.16
N GLU A 25 -16.84 35.34 -7.11
CA GLU A 25 -16.07 34.08 -7.01
C GLU A 25 -17.01 32.86 -7.11
N TRP A 26 -16.44 31.72 -7.54
CA TRP A 26 -17.14 30.49 -7.61
C TRP A 26 -17.41 29.90 -6.23
N VAL A 27 -18.64 29.53 -5.96
CA VAL A 27 -19.09 28.94 -4.71
C VAL A 27 -19.57 27.51 -4.97
N SER A 28 -19.07 26.54 -4.22
CA SER A 28 -19.51 25.15 -4.32
C SER A 28 -20.97 24.99 -3.90
N ASN A 29 -21.72 24.21 -4.65
CA ASN A 29 -23.09 23.83 -4.33
C ASN A 29 -23.17 22.57 -3.43
N GLY A 30 -22.05 21.85 -3.24
CA GLY A 30 -21.98 20.63 -2.44
C GLY A 30 -22.39 19.34 -3.18
N ASP A 31 -22.85 19.45 -4.41
CA ASP A 31 -23.35 18.36 -5.26
C ASP A 31 -22.38 17.99 -6.40
N GLY A 32 -21.16 18.47 -6.35
CA GLY A 32 -20.17 18.29 -7.44
C GLY A 32 -20.18 19.41 -8.45
N THR A 33 -20.99 20.46 -8.22
CA THR A 33 -21.03 21.67 -9.04
C THR A 33 -20.61 22.89 -8.26
N HIS A 34 -20.33 23.98 -8.96
CA HIS A 34 -20.10 25.30 -8.38
C HIS A 34 -20.84 26.38 -9.20
N THR A 35 -21.28 27.42 -8.52
CA THR A 35 -22.05 28.52 -9.09
C THR A 35 -21.38 29.86 -8.78
N ARG A 36 -21.40 30.80 -9.74
CA ARG A 36 -21.11 32.19 -9.54
C ARG A 36 -22.31 33.06 -9.94
N LYS A 37 -22.50 34.16 -9.25
CA LYS A 37 -23.65 35.06 -9.45
C LYS A 37 -23.18 36.41 -9.92
N CYS A 38 -24.01 37.06 -10.75
CA CYS A 38 -23.77 38.42 -11.14
C CYS A 38 -23.82 39.36 -9.90
N THR A 39 -22.83 40.24 -9.77
CA THR A 39 -22.71 41.21 -8.69
C THR A 39 -23.26 42.58 -9.03
N VAL A 40 -23.70 42.77 -10.28
CA VAL A 40 -24.30 44.05 -10.74
C VAL A 40 -25.69 44.19 -10.12
N VAL A 41 -25.99 45.36 -9.56
CA VAL A 41 -27.30 45.66 -8.94
C VAL A 41 -28.43 45.45 -9.94
N GLY A 42 -29.44 44.63 -9.59
CA GLY A 42 -30.56 44.29 -10.44
C GLY A 42 -30.31 43.17 -11.43
N CYS A 43 -29.08 42.63 -11.49
CA CYS A 43 -28.75 41.50 -12.32
C CYS A 43 -29.10 40.18 -11.60
N THR A 44 -29.80 39.27 -12.27
CA THR A 44 -30.13 37.92 -11.76
C THR A 44 -29.31 36.83 -12.42
N GLY A 45 -28.32 37.20 -13.24
CA GLY A 45 -27.48 36.25 -13.99
C GLY A 45 -26.65 35.34 -13.07
N SER A 46 -26.60 34.05 -13.38
CA SER A 46 -25.75 33.11 -12.70
C SER A 46 -25.20 32.08 -13.68
N GLU A 47 -24.04 31.52 -13.37
CA GLU A 47 -23.44 30.43 -14.10
C GLU A 47 -23.17 29.26 -13.15
N THR A 48 -23.52 28.06 -13.57
CA THR A 48 -23.23 26.81 -12.87
C THR A 48 -22.40 25.91 -13.76
N LYS A 49 -21.35 25.31 -13.20
CA LYS A 49 -20.46 24.36 -13.89
C LYS A 49 -20.12 23.19 -12.97
N ASP A 50 -19.79 22.08 -13.58
CA ASP A 50 -19.29 20.91 -12.85
C ASP A 50 -17.91 21.22 -12.24
N CYS A 51 -17.66 20.66 -11.06
CA CYS A 51 -16.33 20.67 -10.45
C CYS A 51 -15.37 19.83 -11.29
N SER A 52 -14.15 20.30 -11.44
CA SER A 52 -13.11 19.64 -12.22
C SER A 52 -11.72 19.88 -11.60
N GLY A 53 -10.73 19.08 -12.09
CA GLY A 53 -9.36 19.13 -11.59
C GLY A 53 -9.16 18.36 -10.29
N GLY A 54 -7.92 18.34 -9.81
CA GLY A 54 -7.52 17.53 -8.68
C GLY A 54 -7.59 16.00 -8.96
N LYS A 55 -7.17 15.23 -7.99
CA LYS A 55 -7.26 13.76 -8.02
C LYS A 55 -7.77 13.24 -6.68
N ALA A 56 -8.79 12.39 -6.72
CA ALA A 56 -9.20 11.64 -5.55
C ALA A 56 -8.13 10.62 -5.16
N THR A 57 -8.01 10.33 -3.88
CA THR A 57 -7.18 9.25 -3.35
C THR A 57 -8.05 8.14 -2.79
N CYS A 58 -7.47 7.06 -2.33
CA CYS A 58 -8.22 5.99 -1.67
C CYS A 58 -8.92 6.44 -0.38
N LYS A 59 -8.57 7.61 0.13
CA LYS A 59 -9.14 8.21 1.35
C LYS A 59 -9.91 9.48 1.07
N ASP A 60 -9.36 10.36 0.24
CA ASP A 60 -9.84 11.71 0.08
C ASP A 60 -10.45 11.92 -1.31
N LYS A 61 -11.54 12.68 -1.35
CA LYS A 61 -12.18 13.13 -2.60
C LYS A 61 -11.28 14.08 -3.37
N ALA A 62 -11.49 14.21 -4.68
CA ALA A 62 -10.82 15.23 -5.48
C ALA A 62 -11.19 16.64 -4.98
N VAL A 63 -10.25 17.56 -5.12
CA VAL A 63 -10.47 18.99 -4.79
C VAL A 63 -10.61 19.76 -6.10
N CYS A 64 -11.74 20.45 -6.25
CA CYS A 64 -12.01 21.27 -7.43
C CYS A 64 -10.99 22.42 -7.52
N GLU A 65 -10.30 22.55 -8.65
CA GLU A 65 -9.30 23.59 -8.87
C GLU A 65 -9.90 24.99 -8.98
N VAL A 66 -11.20 25.09 -9.22
CA VAL A 66 -11.90 26.37 -9.40
C VAL A 66 -12.46 26.90 -8.07
N CYS A 67 -13.21 26.08 -7.33
CA CYS A 67 -13.85 26.52 -6.08
C CYS A 67 -13.16 26.03 -4.80
N GLY A 68 -12.10 25.20 -4.92
CA GLY A 68 -11.31 24.71 -3.79
C GLY A 68 -12.04 23.73 -2.87
N LYS A 69 -13.20 23.19 -3.27
CA LYS A 69 -13.97 22.25 -2.44
C LYS A 69 -13.85 20.81 -2.95
N ALA A 70 -13.93 19.88 -2.01
CA ALA A 70 -13.94 18.45 -2.35
C ALA A 70 -15.21 18.06 -3.09
N TYR A 71 -15.08 17.18 -4.09
CA TYR A 71 -16.18 16.70 -4.90
C TYR A 71 -15.94 15.24 -5.36
N GLY A 72 -16.99 14.60 -5.87
CA GLY A 72 -16.94 13.19 -6.31
C GLY A 72 -16.81 12.21 -5.13
N GLU A 73 -16.30 11.02 -5.43
CA GLU A 73 -16.00 9.98 -4.44
C GLU A 73 -14.48 9.72 -4.38
N PRO A 74 -13.95 9.17 -3.26
CA PRO A 74 -12.59 8.67 -3.22
C PRO A 74 -12.32 7.63 -4.31
N ASP A 75 -11.10 7.59 -4.82
CA ASP A 75 -10.66 6.59 -5.79
C ASP A 75 -9.93 5.45 -5.05
N PRO A 76 -10.58 4.27 -4.90
CA PRO A 76 -10.02 3.15 -4.14
C PRO A 76 -8.71 2.60 -4.73
N ASN A 77 -8.39 2.94 -5.98
CA ASN A 77 -7.17 2.47 -6.65
C ASN A 77 -6.02 3.49 -6.63
N ASN A 78 -6.26 4.70 -6.15
CA ASN A 78 -5.23 5.73 -6.09
C ASN A 78 -4.61 5.83 -4.70
N HIS A 79 -3.58 5.02 -4.45
CA HIS A 79 -2.83 4.97 -3.20
C HIS A 79 -1.58 5.85 -3.28
N ASN A 80 -1.63 7.06 -2.74
CA ASN A 80 -0.49 7.98 -2.70
C ASN A 80 0.47 7.76 -1.51
N ASP A 81 0.07 6.94 -0.52
CA ASP A 81 0.83 6.69 0.71
C ASP A 81 1.26 5.21 0.86
N LEU A 82 1.56 4.54 -0.25
CA LEU A 82 2.04 3.16 -0.23
C LEU A 82 3.47 3.10 0.34
N LYS A 83 3.62 2.41 1.47
CA LYS A 83 4.92 2.10 2.09
C LYS A 83 5.33 0.69 1.74
N HIS A 84 6.50 0.56 1.16
CA HIS A 84 7.15 -0.73 0.91
C HIS A 84 7.74 -1.30 2.20
N ILE A 85 7.41 -2.54 2.52
CA ILE A 85 7.98 -3.32 3.62
C ILE A 85 8.67 -4.53 3.01
N SER A 86 9.99 -4.55 3.12
CA SER A 86 10.81 -5.65 2.62
C SER A 86 10.58 -6.94 3.39
N ALA A 87 10.74 -8.07 2.72
CA ALA A 87 10.68 -9.38 3.37
C ALA A 87 11.73 -9.48 4.47
N LYS A 88 11.35 -10.10 5.59
CA LYS A 88 12.22 -10.44 6.70
C LYS A 88 12.07 -11.91 7.02
N ALA A 89 13.18 -12.64 7.04
CA ALA A 89 13.16 -14.05 7.41
C ALA A 89 12.71 -14.25 8.86
N ALA A 90 11.90 -15.27 9.10
CA ALA A 90 11.58 -15.71 10.45
C ALA A 90 12.80 -16.34 11.12
N THR A 91 12.87 -16.28 12.44
CA THR A 91 13.86 -16.95 13.26
C THR A 91 13.17 -17.87 14.27
N GLU A 92 13.92 -18.60 15.08
CA GLU A 92 13.36 -19.40 16.18
C GLU A 92 12.67 -18.53 17.25
N ASP A 93 13.10 -17.29 17.43
CA ASP A 93 12.61 -16.39 18.46
C ASP A 93 11.63 -15.35 17.97
N ALA A 94 11.64 -15.02 16.66
CA ALA A 94 10.82 -13.96 16.07
C ALA A 94 10.16 -14.40 14.75
N GLU A 95 8.93 -13.91 14.55
CA GLU A 95 8.24 -14.01 13.27
C GLU A 95 8.95 -13.18 12.20
N GLY A 96 8.85 -13.63 10.97
CA GLY A 96 9.24 -12.90 9.78
C GLY A 96 8.04 -12.26 9.08
N ASN A 97 8.29 -11.69 7.94
CA ASN A 97 7.25 -11.23 7.02
C ASN A 97 7.64 -11.47 5.57
N THR A 98 6.66 -11.67 4.71
CA THR A 98 6.81 -11.58 3.27
C THR A 98 7.00 -10.12 2.85
N GLU A 99 7.43 -9.86 1.63
CA GLU A 99 7.41 -8.52 1.05
C GLU A 99 5.97 -8.07 0.84
N TYR A 100 5.65 -6.83 1.22
CA TYR A 100 4.32 -6.26 1.03
C TYR A 100 4.36 -4.73 0.99
N TRP A 101 3.24 -4.13 0.57
CA TRP A 101 3.00 -2.69 0.60
C TRP A 101 1.83 -2.40 1.52
N TYR A 102 1.95 -1.35 2.30
CA TYR A 102 0.90 -0.89 3.22
C TYR A 102 0.49 0.54 2.88
N CYS A 103 -0.80 0.75 2.68
CA CYS A 103 -1.36 2.08 2.48
C CYS A 103 -1.89 2.63 3.81
N SER A 104 -1.30 3.74 4.30
CA SER A 104 -1.77 4.40 5.51
C SER A 104 -3.09 5.17 5.31
N GLY A 105 -3.43 5.52 4.07
CA GLY A 105 -4.68 6.22 3.73
C GLY A 105 -5.91 5.36 3.93
N CYS A 106 -5.96 4.17 3.34
CA CYS A 106 -7.07 3.21 3.46
C CYS A 106 -6.83 2.09 4.48
N ASN A 107 -5.64 2.02 5.10
CA ASN A 107 -5.24 1.00 6.08
C ASN A 107 -5.28 -0.44 5.53
N GLN A 108 -4.90 -0.61 4.24
CA GLN A 108 -4.89 -1.88 3.54
C GLN A 108 -3.48 -2.34 3.18
N TYR A 109 -3.35 -3.67 2.97
CA TYR A 109 -2.10 -4.35 2.63
C TYR A 109 -2.16 -4.89 1.21
N TYR A 110 -1.06 -4.82 0.47
CA TYR A 110 -0.98 -5.22 -0.94
C TYR A 110 0.26 -6.06 -1.20
N SER A 111 0.15 -7.02 -2.11
CA SER A 111 1.27 -7.85 -2.54
C SER A 111 2.06 -7.26 -3.71
N ASP A 112 1.64 -6.11 -4.24
CA ASP A 112 2.27 -5.43 -5.37
C ASP A 112 2.49 -3.95 -5.10
N LYS A 113 3.46 -3.38 -5.78
CA LYS A 113 3.86 -1.98 -5.65
C LYS A 113 2.81 -0.96 -6.11
N ASP A 114 1.85 -1.39 -6.92
CA ASP A 114 0.83 -0.53 -7.49
C ASP A 114 -0.47 -0.52 -6.63
N GLY A 115 -0.53 -1.33 -5.56
CA GLY A 115 -1.67 -1.41 -4.66
C GLY A 115 -2.91 -2.03 -5.30
N THR A 116 -2.75 -2.92 -6.28
CA THR A 116 -3.87 -3.52 -7.01
C THR A 116 -4.30 -4.89 -6.47
N LYS A 117 -3.40 -5.56 -5.75
CA LYS A 117 -3.62 -6.89 -5.19
C LYS A 117 -3.69 -6.82 -3.67
N GLU A 118 -4.88 -6.57 -3.16
CA GLU A 118 -5.13 -6.54 -1.72
C GLU A 118 -4.89 -7.92 -1.09
N ILE A 119 -4.25 -7.93 0.07
CA ILE A 119 -3.99 -9.11 0.91
C ILE A 119 -4.38 -8.82 2.35
N LYS A 120 -4.59 -9.85 3.14
CA LYS A 120 -4.83 -9.68 4.58
C LYS A 120 -3.51 -9.48 5.31
N LYS A 121 -3.52 -8.72 6.39
CA LYS A 121 -2.36 -8.56 7.27
C LYS A 121 -1.77 -9.90 7.72
N ALA A 122 -2.62 -10.89 7.98
CA ALA A 122 -2.17 -12.22 8.39
C ALA A 122 -1.32 -12.92 7.32
N ASP A 123 -1.58 -12.64 6.04
CA ASP A 123 -0.86 -13.25 4.91
C ASP A 123 0.55 -12.65 4.76
N THR A 124 0.83 -11.54 5.42
CA THR A 124 2.18 -10.94 5.43
C THR A 124 3.11 -11.55 6.47
N VAL A 125 2.58 -12.29 7.43
CA VAL A 125 3.37 -12.84 8.55
C VAL A 125 3.93 -14.21 8.20
N THR A 126 5.22 -14.41 8.45
CA THR A 126 5.87 -15.72 8.38
C THR A 126 6.08 -16.24 9.80
N ALA A 127 5.51 -17.42 10.10
CA ALA A 127 5.61 -18.02 11.42
C ALA A 127 7.06 -18.26 11.85
N LYS A 128 7.32 -18.24 13.14
CA LYS A 128 8.63 -18.57 13.73
C LYS A 128 9.09 -19.94 13.26
N LEU A 129 10.39 -20.08 13.11
CA LEU A 129 10.99 -21.40 12.86
C LEU A 129 10.85 -22.28 14.11
N PRO A 130 10.69 -23.59 13.92
CA PRO A 130 10.74 -24.51 15.05
C PRO A 130 12.11 -24.40 15.72
N LYS A 131 12.13 -24.43 17.05
CA LYS A 131 13.40 -24.49 17.79
C LYS A 131 14.16 -25.73 17.37
N SER A 132 15.42 -25.56 17.03
CA SER A 132 16.31 -26.69 16.78
C SER A 132 16.35 -27.58 18.02
N PRO A 133 16.18 -28.90 17.90
CA PRO A 133 16.40 -29.79 19.02
C PRO A 133 17.78 -29.49 19.61
N PRO A 134 17.96 -29.51 20.95
CA PRO A 134 19.28 -29.35 21.54
C PRO A 134 20.17 -30.52 21.08
N THR A 135 20.92 -30.31 19.98
CA THR A 135 21.94 -31.26 19.50
C THR A 135 23.17 -31.17 20.39
N GLY A 136 23.04 -31.59 21.63
CA GLY A 136 24.09 -31.44 22.61
C GLY A 136 24.07 -32.46 23.74
N ASP A 137 23.36 -33.59 23.59
CA ASP A 137 23.51 -34.71 24.50
C ASP A 137 24.77 -35.52 24.13
N ILE A 138 25.93 -34.95 24.49
CA ILE A 138 27.23 -35.66 24.42
C ILE A 138 27.29 -36.78 25.47
N SER A 139 26.34 -36.82 26.40
CA SER A 139 26.34 -37.81 27.51
C SER A 139 26.21 -39.24 27.01
N ASN A 140 25.48 -39.46 25.89
CA ASN A 140 25.36 -40.79 25.30
C ASN A 140 26.49 -41.12 24.32
N LEU A 141 27.16 -40.13 23.73
CA LEU A 141 28.26 -40.37 22.77
C LEU A 141 29.44 -41.08 23.47
N MET A 142 29.81 -40.61 24.69
CA MET A 142 30.86 -41.23 25.47
C MET A 142 30.49 -42.64 25.90
N LEU A 143 29.23 -42.93 26.19
CA LEU A 143 28.75 -44.27 26.50
C LEU A 143 28.86 -45.21 25.30
N TRP A 144 28.49 -44.74 24.11
CA TRP A 144 28.60 -45.52 22.87
C TRP A 144 30.04 -45.73 22.45
N ILE A 145 30.94 -44.77 22.64
CA ILE A 145 32.37 -44.93 22.44
C ILE A 145 32.96 -45.99 23.41
N ALA A 146 32.57 -45.93 24.67
CA ALA A 146 33.00 -46.89 25.68
C ALA A 146 32.51 -48.33 25.37
N LEU A 147 31.26 -48.46 24.89
CA LEU A 147 30.70 -49.77 24.45
C LEU A 147 31.41 -50.31 23.22
N LEU A 148 31.75 -49.47 22.25
CA LEU A 148 32.50 -49.86 21.04
C LEU A 148 33.94 -50.34 21.41
N LEU A 149 34.63 -49.68 22.32
CA LEU A 149 35.93 -50.06 22.78
C LEU A 149 35.89 -51.36 23.59
N ALA A 150 34.85 -51.54 24.41
CA ALA A 150 34.67 -52.80 25.18
C ALA A 150 34.37 -53.97 24.27
N SER A 151 33.56 -53.83 23.23
CA SER A 151 33.23 -54.89 22.27
C SER A 151 34.42 -55.23 21.37
N GLY A 152 35.19 -54.23 20.91
CA GLY A 152 36.41 -54.45 20.14
C GLY A 152 37.53 -55.13 20.90
N GLY A 153 37.68 -54.84 22.19
CA GLY A 153 38.63 -55.49 23.04
C GLY A 153 38.38 -57.00 23.29
N ALA A 154 37.12 -57.41 23.36
CA ALA A 154 36.74 -58.81 23.51
C ALA A 154 37.09 -59.67 22.29
N VAL A 155 36.99 -59.15 21.09
CA VAL A 155 37.33 -59.87 19.85
C VAL A 155 38.83 -60.10 19.72
N ILE A 156 39.67 -59.14 20.11
CA ILE A 156 41.12 -59.25 20.07
C ILE A 156 41.62 -60.24 21.16
N GLY A 157 40.99 -60.22 22.34
CA GLY A 157 41.32 -61.16 23.44
C GLY A 157 41.08 -62.62 23.09
N THR A 158 39.99 -62.93 22.46
CA THR A 158 39.66 -64.33 22.05
C THR A 158 40.53 -64.83 20.92
N ALA A 159 40.95 -64.02 19.97
CA ALA A 159 41.87 -64.39 18.91
C ALA A 159 43.30 -64.70 19.44
N VAL A 160 43.78 -64.00 20.43
CA VAL A 160 45.10 -64.24 21.04
C VAL A 160 45.11 -65.49 21.90
N VAL A 161 44.03 -65.78 22.63
CA VAL A 161 43.89 -67.04 23.41
C VAL A 161 43.80 -68.25 22.51
N SER A 162 43.10 -68.16 21.39
CA SER A 162 43.00 -69.30 20.43
C SER A 162 44.35 -69.63 19.76
N LYS A 163 45.22 -68.65 19.49
CA LYS A 163 46.56 -68.85 18.91
C LYS A 163 47.54 -69.55 19.94
N LYS A 164 47.42 -69.15 21.21
CA LYS A 164 48.27 -69.80 22.26
C LYS A 164 47.92 -71.30 22.49
N LYS A 165 46.66 -71.69 22.37
CA LYS A 165 46.25 -73.07 22.51
C LYS A 165 46.72 -73.96 21.38
N LYS A 166 46.95 -73.47 20.16
CA LYS A 166 47.44 -74.23 19.03
C LYS A 166 48.97 -74.46 19.12
N HIS A 167 49.73 -73.66 19.83
CA HIS A 167 51.19 -73.90 19.98
C HIS A 167 51.61 -74.79 21.19
N SER A 168 50.67 -75.21 22.00
CA SER A 168 50.93 -76.10 23.13
C SER A 168 50.51 -77.54 22.90
N ALA A 169 50.18 -77.91 21.67
CA ALA A 169 49.73 -79.23 21.29
C ALA A 169 50.59 -79.90 20.15
N GLU A 170 51.89 -79.48 20.01
CA GLU A 170 52.95 -80.20 19.30
C GLU A 170 54.10 -80.55 20.22
#